data_c5f15961e0d5bae9bc597dcc4ff8d635
#
_entry.id   c5f15961e0d5bae9bc597dcc4ff8d635
#
_cell.length_a   1.000
_cell.length_b   1.000
_cell.length_c   1.000
_cell.angle_alpha   90.00
_cell.angle_beta   90.00
_cell.angle_gamma   90.00
#
_symmetry.space_group_name_H-M   'P 1'
#
loop_
_entity.id
_entity.type
_entity.pdbx_description
1 polymer ?
#
loop_
_entity_poly.entity_id
_entity_poly.type
_entity_poly.pdbx_seq_one_letter_code
_entity_poly.pdbx_strand_id
1 'polypeptide(L)'
;IATEPSFLVVLPKPVRLEGYQIASRRPIGEIKLTHRLFEDPTRVSGVREYMAGDPLNRVHWQATARTGKLHSKIYEPSTMAGITILLDFHVASHAREHEPFRSEIAITAAASLAHTVFHLGQQTGLVTNGRDAADRVQEEGWRGQAKSRTQARDAVEMQKKSDRLRPLIVPTRQGDDQFWKIMISLARLELTDGLTFPELITESGPRIPRDASVVAIVSRVDEQIAIALGNMVRMGYGVTCLINTYESDLFAKYSGPLLSAGIQTLHLKDEETLATICRQQMVRA
;
A
#
# COMPACT_ATOMS: atom_id res chain seq x y z
N ILE A 1 -20.45 41.09 -3.75
CA ILE A 1 -21.09 39.90 -3.18
C ILE A 1 -20.03 38.79 -3.29
N ALA A 2 -19.35 38.48 -2.19
CA ALA A 2 -18.45 37.34 -2.15
C ALA A 2 -19.32 36.09 -2.02
N THR A 3 -19.38 35.30 -3.06
CA THR A 3 -19.96 33.95 -3.03
C THR A 3 -19.02 33.02 -2.28
N GLU A 4 -19.55 32.19 -1.41
CA GLU A 4 -18.77 31.13 -0.76
C GLU A 4 -18.14 30.19 -1.81
N PRO A 5 -16.88 29.81 -1.66
CA PRO A 5 -16.23 28.91 -2.60
C PRO A 5 -16.94 27.55 -2.60
N SER A 6 -17.35 27.08 -3.78
CA SER A 6 -17.84 25.71 -3.96
C SER A 6 -16.68 24.80 -4.37
N PHE A 7 -16.59 23.62 -3.77
CA PHE A 7 -15.54 22.65 -4.04
C PHE A 7 -16.06 21.51 -4.90
N LEU A 8 -15.34 21.18 -5.95
CA LEU A 8 -15.56 19.98 -6.75
C LEU A 8 -14.47 18.97 -6.42
N VAL A 9 -14.87 17.77 -6.02
CA VAL A 9 -13.96 16.65 -5.76
C VAL A 9 -13.96 15.74 -6.98
N VAL A 10 -12.80 15.58 -7.63
CA VAL A 10 -12.61 14.65 -8.75
C VAL A 10 -12.01 13.36 -8.19
N LEU A 11 -12.79 12.29 -8.25
CA LEU A 11 -12.36 10.99 -7.75
C LEU A 11 -11.35 10.32 -8.69
N PRO A 12 -10.33 9.60 -8.16
CA PRO A 12 -9.43 8.83 -8.98
C PRO A 12 -10.20 7.70 -9.70
N LYS A 13 -9.83 7.45 -10.95
CA LYS A 13 -10.42 6.37 -11.74
C LYS A 13 -9.67 5.05 -11.48
N PRO A 14 -10.30 4.04 -10.86
CA PRO A 14 -9.64 2.77 -10.62
C PRO A 14 -9.40 2.03 -11.94
N VAL A 15 -8.23 1.42 -12.08
CA VAL A 15 -7.90 0.47 -13.15
C VAL A 15 -8.30 -0.94 -12.71
N ARG A 16 -8.90 -1.70 -13.60
CA ARG A 16 -9.27 -3.08 -13.33
C ARG A 16 -8.02 -3.96 -13.25
N LEU A 17 -7.77 -4.56 -12.10
CA LEU A 17 -6.61 -5.42 -11.91
C LEU A 17 -6.88 -6.80 -12.52
N GLU A 18 -6.12 -7.15 -13.56
CA GLU A 18 -6.21 -8.46 -14.21
C GLU A 18 -5.60 -9.55 -13.32
N GLY A 19 -6.17 -10.74 -13.38
CA GLY A 19 -5.73 -11.84 -12.50
C GLY A 19 -6.54 -11.97 -11.21
N TYR A 20 -7.02 -10.86 -10.66
CA TYR A 20 -7.89 -10.85 -9.50
C TYR A 20 -9.26 -11.49 -9.78
N GLN A 21 -9.81 -11.25 -10.97
CA GLN A 21 -11.15 -11.72 -11.32
C GLN A 21 -11.23 -13.20 -11.70
N ILE A 22 -10.14 -13.79 -12.15
CA ILE A 22 -10.08 -15.22 -12.48
C ILE A 22 -10.23 -16.04 -11.19
N ALA A 23 -9.70 -15.56 -10.09
CA ALA A 23 -9.80 -16.23 -8.80
C ALA A 23 -11.19 -16.14 -8.15
N SER A 24 -11.89 -14.98 -8.30
CA SER A 24 -13.21 -14.76 -7.69
C SER A 24 -14.36 -15.42 -8.45
N ARG A 25 -14.20 -15.79 -9.73
CA ARG A 25 -15.23 -16.41 -10.56
C ARG A 25 -15.28 -17.95 -10.52
N ARG A 26 -14.36 -18.59 -9.79
CA ARG A 26 -14.36 -20.06 -9.72
C ARG A 26 -15.12 -20.52 -8.48
N PRO A 27 -16.06 -21.49 -8.63
CA PRO A 27 -16.84 -22.00 -7.51
C PRO A 27 -15.90 -22.58 -6.44
N ILE A 28 -16.23 -22.31 -5.20
CA ILE A 28 -15.57 -22.83 -4.00
C ILE A 28 -15.57 -24.36 -4.08
N GLY A 29 -14.46 -24.98 -4.41
CA GLY A 29 -14.38 -26.44 -4.45
C GLY A 29 -12.97 -26.98 -4.72
N GLU A 30 -12.20 -26.44 -5.65
CA GLU A 30 -10.99 -27.15 -6.09
C GLU A 30 -9.81 -26.31 -6.60
N ILE A 31 -9.71 -25.02 -6.24
CA ILE A 31 -8.57 -24.23 -6.68
C ILE A 31 -7.88 -23.64 -5.48
N LYS A 32 -6.69 -24.18 -5.18
CA LYS A 32 -5.70 -23.51 -4.38
C LYS A 32 -5.46 -22.14 -4.99
N LEU A 33 -6.10 -21.11 -4.39
CA LEU A 33 -5.88 -19.72 -4.75
C LEU A 33 -4.42 -19.38 -4.43
N THR A 34 -3.57 -19.44 -5.44
CA THR A 34 -2.15 -19.13 -5.33
C THR A 34 -1.90 -17.62 -5.29
N HIS A 35 -2.88 -16.82 -4.90
CA HIS A 35 -2.72 -15.37 -4.77
C HIS A 35 -2.14 -15.04 -3.41
N ARG A 36 -0.81 -15.05 -3.35
CA ARG A 36 0.00 -14.73 -2.16
C ARG A 36 -0.11 -13.28 -1.68
N LEU A 37 -0.92 -12.43 -2.33
CA LEU A 37 -1.13 -11.04 -1.87
C LEU A 37 -1.86 -10.97 -0.53
N PHE A 38 -2.62 -12.01 -0.17
CA PHE A 38 -3.50 -12.00 1.00
C PHE A 38 -3.45 -13.34 1.72
N GLU A 39 -2.29 -13.69 2.25
CA GLU A 39 -2.18 -14.78 3.21
C GLU A 39 -2.52 -14.24 4.59
N ASP A 40 -3.42 -14.89 5.31
CA ASP A 40 -3.68 -14.59 6.71
C ASP A 40 -2.57 -15.19 7.59
N PRO A 41 -1.66 -14.38 8.14
CA PRO A 41 -0.56 -14.89 8.96
C PRO A 41 -1.01 -15.51 10.28
N THR A 42 -2.29 -15.35 10.66
CA THR A 42 -2.84 -15.89 11.90
C THR A 42 -3.42 -17.30 11.70
N ARG A 43 -3.75 -17.69 10.45
CA ARG A 43 -4.34 -18.99 10.13
C ARG A 43 -3.36 -19.89 9.39
N VAL A 44 -2.79 -20.83 10.13
CA VAL A 44 -1.94 -21.89 9.56
C VAL A 44 -2.84 -23.01 9.08
N SER A 45 -2.96 -23.20 7.74
CA SER A 45 -3.76 -24.28 7.15
C SER A 45 -3.03 -25.62 7.16
N GLY A 46 -1.71 -25.58 7.20
CA GLY A 46 -0.90 -26.79 7.16
C GLY A 46 0.59 -26.53 7.29
N VAL A 47 1.34 -27.60 7.17
CA VAL A 47 2.80 -27.58 7.26
C VAL A 47 3.33 -28.41 6.09
N ARG A 48 4.29 -27.87 5.33
CA ARG A 48 5.02 -28.60 4.27
C ARG A 48 6.51 -28.65 4.56
N GLU A 49 7.25 -29.49 3.88
CA GLU A 49 8.72 -29.42 3.94
C GLU A 49 9.21 -28.04 3.47
N TYR A 50 10.21 -27.53 4.13
CA TYR A 50 10.87 -26.26 3.78
C TYR A 50 11.55 -26.38 2.41
N MET A 51 11.32 -25.41 1.56
CA MET A 51 11.99 -25.31 0.27
C MET A 51 12.99 -24.17 0.28
N ALA A 52 14.11 -24.33 -0.45
CA ALA A 52 15.10 -23.27 -0.58
C ALA A 52 14.43 -22.00 -1.15
N GLY A 53 14.51 -20.91 -0.38
CA GLY A 53 13.82 -19.63 -0.70
C GLY A 53 12.62 -19.32 0.18
N ASP A 54 12.14 -20.25 1.01
CA ASP A 54 11.13 -19.95 2.01
C ASP A 54 11.69 -19.02 3.09
N PRO A 55 10.95 -18.00 3.51
CA PRO A 55 11.38 -17.12 4.59
C PRO A 55 11.49 -17.88 5.93
N LEU A 56 12.56 -17.66 6.67
CA LEU A 56 12.81 -18.34 7.95
C LEU A 56 11.73 -18.06 9.03
N ASN A 57 11.03 -16.92 8.94
CA ASN A 57 9.92 -16.60 9.84
C ASN A 57 8.69 -17.52 9.64
N ARG A 58 8.64 -18.25 8.53
CA ARG A 58 7.60 -19.25 8.25
C ARG A 58 7.94 -20.63 8.78
N VAL A 59 9.11 -20.83 9.36
CA VAL A 59 9.48 -22.15 9.91
C VAL A 59 8.53 -22.54 11.04
N HIS A 60 7.98 -23.76 10.94
CA HIS A 60 7.13 -24.36 11.97
C HIS A 60 8.00 -25.20 12.92
N TRP A 61 8.53 -24.54 13.96
CA TRP A 61 9.52 -25.16 14.87
C TRP A 61 9.05 -26.44 15.54
N GLN A 62 7.75 -26.55 15.89
CA GLN A 62 7.21 -27.77 16.50
C GLN A 62 7.20 -28.97 15.54
N ALA A 63 6.84 -28.76 14.26
CA ALA A 63 6.88 -29.81 13.26
C ALA A 63 8.34 -30.19 12.96
N THR A 64 9.21 -29.19 12.80
CA THR A 64 10.65 -29.37 12.61
C THR A 64 11.28 -30.19 13.73
N ALA A 65 10.95 -29.90 14.99
CA ALA A 65 11.47 -30.65 16.14
C ALA A 65 11.00 -32.10 16.18
N ARG A 66 9.79 -32.40 15.69
CA ARG A 66 9.23 -33.75 15.66
C ARG A 66 9.81 -34.62 14.54
N THR A 67 10.08 -34.02 13.39
CA THR A 67 10.45 -34.78 12.20
C THR A 67 11.96 -34.75 11.94
N GLY A 68 12.69 -33.84 12.57
CA GLY A 68 14.11 -33.58 12.31
C GLY A 68 14.40 -32.88 10.98
N LYS A 69 13.36 -32.52 10.20
CA LYS A 69 13.48 -31.80 8.93
C LYS A 69 12.80 -30.43 9.05
N LEU A 70 13.35 -29.42 8.38
CA LEU A 70 12.75 -28.10 8.36
C LEU A 70 11.36 -28.15 7.69
N HIS A 71 10.36 -27.55 8.35
CA HIS A 71 9.01 -27.42 7.86
C HIS A 71 8.59 -25.96 7.82
N SER A 72 7.87 -25.58 6.76
CA SER A 72 7.32 -24.24 6.55
C SER A 72 5.82 -24.23 6.78
N LYS A 73 5.32 -23.20 7.43
CA LYS A 73 3.87 -22.99 7.62
C LYS A 73 3.23 -22.66 6.29
N ILE A 74 2.09 -23.31 6.01
CA ILE A 74 1.18 -22.94 4.92
C ILE A 74 0.04 -22.14 5.56
N TYR A 75 -0.19 -20.92 5.11
CA TYR A 75 -1.29 -20.10 5.60
C TYR A 75 -2.53 -20.31 4.74
N GLU A 76 -3.71 -20.28 5.36
CA GLU A 76 -4.97 -20.26 4.60
C GLU A 76 -5.13 -18.91 3.89
N PRO A 77 -5.54 -18.91 2.60
CA PRO A 77 -6.09 -17.70 2.02
C PRO A 77 -7.39 -17.37 2.77
N SER A 78 -7.37 -16.38 3.64
CA SER A 78 -8.55 -16.00 4.40
C SER A 78 -9.57 -15.33 3.48
N THR A 79 -10.80 -15.84 3.50
CA THR A 79 -11.94 -15.20 2.82
C THR A 79 -12.38 -13.91 3.53
N MET A 80 -11.85 -13.63 4.71
CA MET A 80 -12.12 -12.42 5.51
C MET A 80 -10.91 -11.51 5.69
N ALA A 81 -9.76 -11.86 5.10
CA ALA A 81 -8.59 -11.01 5.13
C ALA A 81 -8.91 -9.68 4.42
N GLY A 82 -8.45 -8.61 5.02
CA GLY A 82 -8.48 -7.29 4.43
C GLY A 82 -7.10 -6.86 3.97
N ILE A 83 -7.03 -5.72 3.32
CA ILE A 83 -5.77 -5.04 3.07
C ILE A 83 -5.72 -3.70 3.79
N THR A 84 -4.55 -3.35 4.27
CA THR A 84 -4.21 -1.98 4.63
C THR A 84 -3.20 -1.44 3.62
N ILE A 85 -3.59 -0.42 2.88
CA ILE A 85 -2.73 0.25 1.90
C ILE A 85 -1.89 1.28 2.66
N LEU A 86 -0.56 1.14 2.62
CA LEU A 86 0.39 2.14 3.11
C LEU A 86 0.88 2.93 1.90
N LEU A 87 0.50 4.19 1.79
CA LEU A 87 0.85 5.04 0.66
C LEU A 87 1.86 6.10 1.09
N ASP A 88 3.09 6.04 0.53
CA ASP A 88 4.08 7.08 0.72
C ASP A 88 3.79 8.28 -0.19
N PHE A 89 3.52 9.40 0.46
CA PHE A 89 3.21 10.68 -0.20
C PHE A 89 4.08 11.81 0.31
N HIS A 90 5.30 11.46 0.77
CA HIS A 90 6.30 12.43 1.20
C HIS A 90 7.01 13.05 0.00
N VAL A 91 7.17 14.38 0.01
CA VAL A 91 7.74 15.16 -1.09
C VAL A 91 9.15 14.69 -1.48
N ALA A 92 9.97 14.24 -0.53
CA ALA A 92 11.33 13.77 -0.80
C ALA A 92 11.38 12.40 -1.47
N SER A 93 10.30 11.61 -1.43
CA SER A 93 10.19 10.31 -2.10
C SER A 93 9.83 10.44 -3.57
N HIS A 94 9.37 11.62 -3.99
CA HIS A 94 8.90 11.90 -5.35
C HIS A 94 9.86 12.83 -6.07
N ALA A 95 10.49 12.37 -7.16
CA ALA A 95 11.35 13.20 -7.98
C ALA A 95 10.53 14.30 -8.69
N ARG A 96 10.97 15.56 -8.55
CA ARG A 96 10.24 16.73 -9.11
C ARG A 96 9.98 16.63 -10.61
N GLU A 97 10.93 16.06 -11.34
CA GLU A 97 10.86 15.89 -12.80
C GLU A 97 9.78 14.89 -13.26
N HIS A 98 9.38 13.98 -12.37
CA HIS A 98 8.37 12.97 -12.67
C HIS A 98 6.98 13.31 -12.10
N GLU A 99 6.84 14.47 -11.45
CA GLU A 99 5.56 14.93 -10.92
C GLU A 99 4.79 15.77 -11.95
N PRO A 100 3.45 15.68 -12.00
CA PRO A 100 2.58 14.95 -11.06
C PRO A 100 2.33 13.47 -11.42
N PHE A 101 2.97 12.94 -12.43
CA PHE A 101 2.65 11.63 -12.99
C PHE A 101 2.84 10.49 -11.96
N ARG A 102 3.91 10.53 -11.16
CA ARG A 102 4.19 9.48 -10.17
C ARG A 102 3.22 9.50 -9.00
N SER A 103 2.85 10.67 -8.50
CA SER A 103 1.84 10.79 -7.46
C SER A 103 0.46 10.32 -7.95
N GLU A 104 0.08 10.66 -9.19
CA GLU A 104 -1.20 10.24 -9.78
C GLU A 104 -1.26 8.71 -10.00
N ILE A 105 -0.16 8.07 -10.46
CA ILE A 105 -0.11 6.60 -10.58
C ILE A 105 -0.20 5.93 -9.20
N ALA A 106 0.46 6.48 -8.18
CA ALA A 106 0.37 5.95 -6.83
C ALA A 106 -1.07 6.02 -6.27
N ILE A 107 -1.76 7.15 -6.51
CA ILE A 107 -3.18 7.32 -6.19
C ILE A 107 -4.04 6.31 -6.97
N THR A 108 -3.82 6.19 -8.27
CA THR A 108 -4.54 5.25 -9.13
C THR A 108 -4.33 3.80 -8.69
N ALA A 109 -3.12 3.43 -8.29
CA ALA A 109 -2.81 2.10 -7.77
C ALA A 109 -3.53 1.84 -6.44
N ALA A 110 -3.51 2.79 -5.50
CA ALA A 110 -4.22 2.68 -4.23
C ALA A 110 -5.75 2.56 -4.45
N ALA A 111 -6.32 3.39 -5.33
CA ALA A 111 -7.73 3.34 -5.70
C ALA A 111 -8.12 2.01 -6.36
N SER A 112 -7.26 1.47 -7.24
CA SER A 112 -7.49 0.20 -7.95
C SER A 112 -7.45 -0.99 -7.00
N LEU A 113 -6.52 -1.00 -6.04
CA LEU A 113 -6.46 -1.99 -4.98
C LEU A 113 -7.71 -1.93 -4.09
N ALA A 114 -8.07 -0.72 -3.62
CA ALA A 114 -9.25 -0.51 -2.79
C ALA A 114 -10.53 -0.97 -3.50
N HIS A 115 -10.69 -0.62 -4.78
CA HIS A 115 -11.83 -1.01 -5.61
C HIS A 115 -11.90 -2.54 -5.80
N THR A 116 -10.78 -3.18 -6.09
CA THR A 116 -10.73 -4.63 -6.30
C THR A 116 -11.11 -5.38 -5.03
N VAL A 117 -10.55 -4.98 -3.90
CA VAL A 117 -10.79 -5.62 -2.58
C VAL A 117 -12.22 -5.38 -2.10
N PHE A 118 -12.76 -4.18 -2.36
CA PHE A 118 -14.16 -3.86 -2.09
C PHE A 118 -15.11 -4.79 -2.86
N HIS A 119 -14.88 -5.01 -4.16
CA HIS A 119 -15.69 -5.92 -4.98
C HIS A 119 -15.56 -7.39 -4.57
N LEU A 120 -14.47 -7.76 -3.90
CA LEU A 120 -14.32 -9.09 -3.29
C LEU A 120 -15.03 -9.21 -1.93
N GLY A 121 -15.67 -8.14 -1.46
CA GLY A 121 -16.33 -8.11 -0.16
C GLY A 121 -15.36 -8.18 1.02
N GLN A 122 -14.11 -7.77 0.84
CA GLN A 122 -13.07 -7.80 1.86
C GLN A 122 -12.88 -6.42 2.52
N GLN A 123 -12.20 -6.39 3.66
CA GLN A 123 -11.90 -5.16 4.37
C GLN A 123 -10.79 -4.38 3.69
N THR A 124 -10.90 -3.05 3.65
CA THR A 124 -9.88 -2.17 3.08
C THR A 124 -9.62 -0.99 4.00
N GLY A 125 -8.35 -0.64 4.16
CA GLY A 125 -7.91 0.55 4.88
C GLY A 125 -6.86 1.32 4.09
N LEU A 126 -6.69 2.60 4.40
CA LEU A 126 -5.67 3.48 3.85
C LEU A 126 -4.93 4.20 4.96
N VAL A 127 -3.62 4.19 4.88
CA VAL A 127 -2.72 4.94 5.76
C VAL A 127 -1.70 5.66 4.89
N THR A 128 -1.59 6.97 5.05
CA THR A 128 -0.65 7.77 4.27
C THR A 128 -0.07 8.92 5.08
N ASN A 129 1.14 9.33 4.73
CA ASN A 129 1.78 10.54 5.23
C ASN A 129 1.43 11.78 4.40
N GLY A 130 0.58 11.65 3.38
CA GLY A 130 0.06 12.80 2.65
C GLY A 130 -0.95 13.60 3.46
N ARG A 131 -1.25 14.81 3.00
CA ARG A 131 -2.16 15.75 3.65
C ARG A 131 -3.49 15.81 2.90
N ASP A 132 -4.62 15.96 3.62
CA ASP A 132 -5.91 16.25 3.00
C ASP A 132 -5.97 17.73 2.61
N ALA A 133 -6.24 18.01 1.33
CA ALA A 133 -6.37 19.37 0.80
C ALA A 133 -7.51 20.16 1.48
N ALA A 134 -8.57 19.48 1.92
CA ALA A 134 -9.69 20.14 2.60
C ALA A 134 -9.27 20.65 3.99
N ASP A 135 -8.52 19.84 4.74
CA ASP A 135 -8.00 20.24 6.05
C ASP A 135 -7.02 21.41 5.91
N ARG A 136 -6.15 21.37 4.89
CA ARG A 136 -5.26 22.48 4.56
C ARG A 136 -6.03 23.77 4.29
N VAL A 137 -7.09 23.70 3.48
CA VAL A 137 -7.90 24.90 3.13
C VAL A 137 -8.63 25.46 4.35
N GLN A 138 -9.12 24.59 5.26
CA GLN A 138 -9.76 25.03 6.49
C GLN A 138 -8.78 25.72 7.45
N GLU A 139 -7.54 25.22 7.56
CA GLU A 139 -6.55 25.76 8.49
C GLU A 139 -5.82 26.99 7.95
N GLU A 140 -5.47 26.98 6.67
CA GLU A 140 -4.63 28.03 6.03
C GLU A 140 -5.45 29.07 5.25
N GLY A 141 -6.75 28.80 5.05
CA GLY A 141 -7.62 29.59 4.20
C GLY A 141 -7.41 29.34 2.71
N TRP A 142 -8.38 29.79 1.90
CA TRP A 142 -8.28 29.69 0.46
C TRP A 142 -7.24 30.68 -0.09
N ARG A 143 -6.13 30.18 -0.59
CA ARG A 143 -5.15 30.98 -1.33
C ARG A 143 -5.43 30.88 -2.83
N GLY A 144 -6.41 31.65 -3.31
CA GLY A 144 -6.91 31.63 -4.69
C GLY A 144 -5.97 32.11 -5.79
N GLN A 145 -4.66 32.23 -5.57
CA GLN A 145 -3.73 32.82 -6.52
C GLN A 145 -2.58 31.91 -6.98
N ALA A 146 -2.50 30.69 -6.54
CA ALA A 146 -1.50 29.78 -7.08
C ALA A 146 -1.90 29.34 -8.51
N LYS A 147 -1.26 29.90 -9.53
CA LYS A 147 -1.53 29.59 -10.95
C LYS A 147 -0.93 28.25 -11.40
N SER A 148 -0.13 27.59 -10.54
CA SER A 148 0.41 26.27 -10.80
C SER A 148 0.62 25.49 -9.50
N ARG A 149 0.61 24.14 -9.58
CA ARG A 149 0.95 23.24 -8.44
C ARG A 149 2.34 23.54 -7.86
N THR A 150 3.30 23.96 -8.68
CA THR A 150 4.63 24.39 -8.25
C THR A 150 4.58 25.64 -7.38
N GLN A 151 3.79 26.65 -7.76
CA GLN A 151 3.61 27.87 -6.96
C GLN A 151 2.85 27.62 -5.65
N ALA A 152 1.86 26.71 -5.67
CA ALA A 152 1.20 26.27 -4.45
C ALA A 152 2.18 25.54 -3.51
N ARG A 153 3.13 24.77 -4.07
CA ARG A 153 4.17 24.04 -3.36
C ARG A 153 5.23 24.97 -2.74
N ASP A 154 5.66 26.00 -3.47
CA ASP A 154 6.63 26.99 -2.99
C ASP A 154 6.00 27.94 -1.94
N ALA A 155 4.68 28.14 -1.98
CA ALA A 155 3.94 28.92 -0.99
C ALA A 155 3.66 28.17 0.32
N VAL A 156 3.87 26.87 0.35
CA VAL A 156 3.76 25.99 1.55
C VAL A 156 5.07 25.97 2.35
N GLU A 157 6.05 26.81 2.04
CA GLU A 157 7.19 27.00 2.90
C GLU A 157 6.73 27.44 4.31
N MET A 158 6.71 26.44 5.20
CA MET A 158 6.89 26.61 6.64
C MET A 158 5.84 27.45 7.40
N GLN A 159 4.63 27.02 7.49
CA GLN A 159 3.90 27.26 8.74
C GLN A 159 4.10 26.07 9.67
N LYS A 160 4.69 26.36 10.86
CA LYS A 160 5.01 25.42 11.94
C LYS A 160 3.77 24.84 12.62
N LYS A 161 2.78 24.30 11.92
CA LYS A 161 1.60 23.71 12.53
C LYS A 161 1.61 22.19 12.40
N SER A 162 1.23 21.53 13.47
CA SER A 162 1.44 20.13 13.82
C SER A 162 0.62 19.09 13.08
N ASP A 163 -0.27 19.46 12.17
CA ASP A 163 -1.13 18.52 11.41
C ASP A 163 -0.36 17.70 10.37
N ARG A 164 0.70 18.28 9.79
CA ARG A 164 1.60 17.59 8.84
C ARG A 164 2.33 16.39 9.46
N LEU A 165 2.42 16.37 10.79
CA LEU A 165 3.01 15.27 11.56
C LEU A 165 1.95 14.25 12.00
N ARG A 166 0.74 14.31 11.45
CA ARG A 166 -0.31 13.32 11.71
C ARG A 166 -0.55 12.47 10.47
N PRO A 167 -0.55 11.14 10.60
CA PRO A 167 -0.90 10.28 9.49
C PRO A 167 -2.39 10.42 9.16
N LEU A 168 -2.73 10.45 7.86
CA LEU A 168 -4.10 10.30 7.41
C LEU A 168 -4.43 8.81 7.44
N ILE A 169 -5.39 8.43 8.27
CA ILE A 169 -5.76 7.03 8.50
C ILE A 169 -7.24 6.85 8.23
N VAL A 170 -7.56 6.02 7.23
CA VAL A 170 -8.87 5.43 7.03
C VAL A 170 -8.79 3.99 7.54
N PRO A 171 -9.42 3.66 8.70
CA PRO A 171 -9.26 2.35 9.33
C PRO A 171 -9.68 1.21 8.40
N THR A 172 -9.05 0.04 8.54
CA THR A 172 -9.39 -1.14 7.73
C THR A 172 -10.75 -1.69 8.15
N ARG A 173 -11.73 -1.56 7.27
CA ARG A 173 -13.13 -1.98 7.48
C ARG A 173 -13.75 -2.40 6.15
N GLN A 174 -14.92 -3.04 6.23
CA GLN A 174 -15.74 -3.42 5.08
C GLN A 174 -16.90 -2.42 4.91
N GLY A 175 -17.42 -2.29 3.69
CA GLY A 175 -18.64 -1.56 3.36
C GLY A 175 -18.45 -0.40 2.41
N ASP A 176 -19.56 0.08 1.85
CA ASP A 176 -19.59 1.14 0.83
C ASP A 176 -19.06 2.47 1.39
N ASP A 177 -19.47 2.83 2.61
CA ASP A 177 -19.00 4.06 3.27
C ASP A 177 -17.48 4.08 3.41
N GLN A 178 -16.90 2.91 3.68
CA GLN A 178 -15.46 2.75 3.82
C GLN A 178 -14.75 2.97 2.49
N PHE A 179 -15.26 2.35 1.43
CA PHE A 179 -14.74 2.52 0.08
C PHE A 179 -14.77 4.00 -0.35
N TRP A 180 -15.91 4.66 -0.16
CA TRP A 180 -16.05 6.08 -0.51
C TRP A 180 -15.15 7.00 0.30
N LYS A 181 -14.94 6.71 1.60
CA LYS A 181 -13.96 7.44 2.42
C LYS A 181 -12.56 7.35 1.84
N ILE A 182 -12.13 6.15 1.43
CA ILE A 182 -10.81 5.96 0.81
C ILE A 182 -10.72 6.75 -0.51
N MET A 183 -11.73 6.65 -1.38
CA MET A 183 -11.73 7.35 -2.66
C MET A 183 -11.68 8.86 -2.50
N ILE A 184 -12.45 9.43 -1.56
CA ILE A 184 -12.45 10.86 -1.26
C ILE A 184 -11.10 11.30 -0.67
N SER A 185 -10.54 10.51 0.25
CA SER A 185 -9.21 10.81 0.83
C SER A 185 -8.13 10.82 -0.24
N LEU A 186 -8.14 9.84 -1.16
CA LEU A 186 -7.20 9.79 -2.29
C LEU A 186 -7.38 10.97 -3.25
N ALA A 187 -8.62 11.40 -3.51
CA ALA A 187 -8.93 12.54 -4.38
C ALA A 187 -8.40 13.88 -3.85
N ARG A 188 -8.27 14.00 -2.52
CA ARG A 188 -7.82 15.20 -1.83
C ARG A 188 -6.36 15.15 -1.41
N LEU A 189 -5.67 14.06 -1.71
CA LEU A 189 -4.33 13.82 -1.20
C LEU A 189 -3.30 14.76 -1.85
N GLU A 190 -2.54 15.45 -1.02
CA GLU A 190 -1.42 16.31 -1.42
C GLU A 190 -0.11 15.80 -0.85
N LEU A 191 0.98 15.99 -1.62
CA LEU A 191 2.33 15.72 -1.14
C LEU A 191 2.67 16.65 0.04
N THR A 192 3.37 16.13 1.03
CA THR A 192 3.77 16.87 2.22
C THR A 192 5.23 16.61 2.59
N ASP A 193 5.81 17.52 3.36
CA ASP A 193 7.12 17.43 3.99
C ASP A 193 7.03 16.98 5.48
N GLY A 194 5.89 16.39 5.86
CA GLY A 194 5.62 15.95 7.22
C GLY A 194 6.31 14.64 7.60
N LEU A 195 5.52 13.64 8.02
CA LEU A 195 6.07 12.33 8.39
C LEU A 195 6.77 11.65 7.22
N THR A 196 7.97 11.15 7.45
CA THR A 196 8.62 10.20 6.56
C THR A 196 7.89 8.86 6.56
N PHE A 197 8.10 8.02 5.56
CA PHE A 197 7.43 6.73 5.48
C PHE A 197 7.75 5.79 6.66
N PRO A 198 9.00 5.70 7.19
CA PRO A 198 9.28 4.96 8.42
C PRO A 198 8.56 5.50 9.65
N GLU A 199 8.44 6.82 9.79
CA GLU A 199 7.67 7.45 10.88
C GLU A 199 6.18 7.17 10.74
N LEU A 200 5.64 7.21 9.51
CA LEU A 200 4.27 6.81 9.22
C LEU A 200 3.98 5.38 9.73
N ILE A 201 4.86 4.43 9.42
CA ILE A 201 4.73 3.03 9.86
C ILE A 201 4.74 2.95 11.39
N THR A 202 5.63 3.71 12.05
CA THR A 202 5.77 3.72 13.50
C THR A 202 4.52 4.27 14.17
N GLU A 203 4.01 5.41 13.71
CA GLU A 203 2.82 6.07 14.25
C GLU A 203 1.52 5.30 13.98
N SER A 204 1.42 4.66 12.83
CA SER A 204 0.20 3.95 12.42
C SER A 204 0.19 2.46 12.79
N GLY A 205 1.35 1.86 13.07
CA GLY A 205 1.49 0.43 13.35
C GLY A 205 0.47 -0.14 14.34
N PRO A 206 0.23 0.49 15.50
CA PRO A 206 -0.77 0.01 16.46
C PRO A 206 -2.22 -0.01 15.95
N ARG A 207 -2.51 0.74 14.88
CA ARG A 207 -3.85 0.87 14.29
C ARG A 207 -4.08 -0.04 13.08
N ILE A 208 -3.03 -0.71 12.59
CA ILE A 208 -3.11 -1.66 11.49
C ILE A 208 -3.54 -3.01 12.04
N PRO A 209 -4.66 -3.60 11.58
CA PRO A 209 -5.08 -4.91 12.02
C PRO A 209 -4.05 -5.98 11.66
N ARG A 210 -3.78 -6.91 12.57
CA ARG A 210 -2.79 -7.97 12.36
C ARG A 210 -3.24 -9.06 11.39
N ASP A 211 -4.53 -9.17 11.18
CA ASP A 211 -5.18 -10.09 10.25
C ASP A 211 -5.32 -9.53 8.84
N ALA A 212 -4.94 -8.27 8.63
CA ALA A 212 -4.90 -7.63 7.32
C ALA A 212 -3.51 -7.72 6.69
N SER A 213 -3.46 -7.98 5.40
CA SER A 213 -2.22 -7.85 4.62
C SER A 213 -1.90 -6.38 4.40
N VAL A 214 -0.62 -6.04 4.39
CA VAL A 214 -0.13 -4.68 4.16
C VAL A 214 0.39 -4.57 2.74
N VAL A 215 -0.13 -3.61 1.99
CA VAL A 215 0.37 -3.27 0.66
C VAL A 215 0.98 -1.88 0.71
N ALA A 216 2.31 -1.81 0.69
CA ALA A 216 3.05 -0.57 0.66
C ALA A 216 3.22 -0.08 -0.79
N ILE A 217 2.95 1.20 -1.05
CA ILE A 217 3.19 1.86 -2.34
C ILE A 217 4.22 2.95 -2.09
N VAL A 218 5.41 2.79 -2.65
CA VAL A 218 6.55 3.69 -2.44
C VAL A 218 7.22 4.04 -3.76
N SER A 219 7.69 5.28 -3.91
CA SER A 219 8.41 5.72 -5.11
C SER A 219 9.93 5.62 -4.96
N ARG A 220 10.40 5.51 -3.73
CA ARG A 220 11.82 5.35 -3.39
C ARG A 220 11.94 4.38 -2.23
N VAL A 221 12.98 3.56 -2.23
CA VAL A 221 13.34 2.68 -1.11
C VAL A 221 14.76 2.99 -0.69
N ASP A 222 14.91 3.41 0.54
CA ASP A 222 16.19 3.53 1.23
C ASP A 222 16.31 2.45 2.33
N GLU A 223 17.43 2.45 3.04
CA GLU A 223 17.70 1.49 4.10
C GLU A 223 16.66 1.59 5.25
N GLN A 224 16.23 2.81 5.57
CA GLN A 224 15.27 3.03 6.67
C GLN A 224 13.89 2.48 6.32
N ILE A 225 13.44 2.67 5.08
CA ILE A 225 12.17 2.10 4.57
C ILE A 225 12.24 0.57 4.55
N ALA A 226 13.36 0.01 4.09
CA ALA A 226 13.55 -1.44 4.07
C ALA A 226 13.53 -2.04 5.48
N ILE A 227 14.16 -1.39 6.45
CA ILE A 227 14.16 -1.79 7.87
C ILE A 227 12.74 -1.68 8.44
N ALA A 228 12.03 -0.58 8.19
CA ALA A 228 10.68 -0.36 8.73
C ALA A 228 9.68 -1.41 8.21
N LEU A 229 9.68 -1.69 6.90
CA LEU A 229 8.86 -2.74 6.31
C LEU A 229 9.29 -4.14 6.77
N GLY A 230 10.60 -4.39 6.89
CA GLY A 230 11.13 -5.65 7.44
C GLY A 230 10.72 -5.90 8.89
N ASN A 231 10.60 -4.83 9.70
CA ASN A 231 10.07 -4.91 11.06
C ASN A 231 8.59 -5.34 11.06
N MET A 232 7.78 -4.84 10.13
CA MET A 232 6.40 -5.28 10.00
C MET A 232 6.31 -6.79 9.69
N VAL A 233 7.16 -7.28 8.77
CA VAL A 233 7.24 -8.73 8.49
C VAL A 233 7.63 -9.51 9.74
N ARG A 234 8.60 -9.03 10.52
CA ARG A 234 9.00 -9.64 11.79
C ARG A 234 7.88 -9.65 12.85
N MET A 235 7.05 -8.62 12.84
CA MET A 235 5.83 -8.56 13.69
C MET A 235 4.71 -9.48 13.21
N GLY A 236 4.87 -10.16 12.08
CA GLY A 236 3.91 -11.14 11.55
C GLY A 236 2.97 -10.62 10.48
N TYR A 237 3.14 -9.38 9.99
CA TYR A 237 2.33 -8.88 8.88
C TYR A 237 2.75 -9.52 7.55
N GLY A 238 1.78 -9.85 6.71
CA GLY A 238 2.02 -10.13 5.30
C GLY A 238 2.25 -8.79 4.56
N VAL A 239 3.46 -8.56 4.06
CA VAL A 239 3.82 -7.29 3.41
C VAL A 239 4.14 -7.51 1.95
N THR A 240 3.51 -6.74 1.07
CA THR A 240 3.84 -6.61 -0.35
C THR A 240 4.19 -5.16 -0.64
N CYS A 241 5.23 -4.91 -1.41
CA CYS A 241 5.67 -3.57 -1.75
C CYS A 241 5.56 -3.32 -3.26
N LEU A 242 4.76 -2.32 -3.64
CA LEU A 242 4.68 -1.78 -4.99
C LEU A 242 5.70 -0.63 -5.10
N ILE A 243 6.71 -0.81 -5.95
CA ILE A 243 7.74 0.20 -6.18
C ILE A 243 7.35 0.99 -7.43
N ASN A 244 7.00 2.25 -7.22
CA ASN A 244 6.51 3.17 -8.23
C ASN A 244 7.68 3.92 -8.89
N THR A 245 8.31 3.31 -9.88
CA THR A 245 9.45 3.86 -10.61
C THR A 245 9.39 3.54 -12.10
N TYR A 246 9.95 4.42 -12.94
CA TYR A 246 10.05 4.20 -14.38
C TYR A 246 11.10 3.16 -14.74
N GLU A 247 12.26 3.27 -14.10
CA GLU A 247 13.47 2.59 -14.50
C GLU A 247 13.54 1.20 -13.89
N SER A 248 13.76 0.20 -14.72
CA SER A 248 13.93 -1.19 -14.26
C SER A 248 15.18 -1.37 -13.39
N ASP A 249 16.22 -0.57 -13.62
CA ASP A 249 17.46 -0.61 -12.84
C ASP A 249 17.23 -0.06 -11.42
N LEU A 250 16.46 1.03 -11.29
CA LEU A 250 16.05 1.54 -9.98
C LEU A 250 15.15 0.55 -9.26
N PHE A 251 14.22 -0.08 -9.98
CA PHE A 251 13.40 -1.15 -9.41
C PHE A 251 14.26 -2.29 -8.88
N ALA A 252 15.23 -2.78 -9.66
CA ALA A 252 16.14 -3.83 -9.24
C ALA A 252 16.94 -3.43 -7.99
N LYS A 253 17.45 -2.20 -7.95
CA LYS A 253 18.18 -1.63 -6.81
C LYS A 253 17.29 -1.56 -5.55
N TYR A 254 16.04 -1.08 -5.67
CA TYR A 254 15.13 -0.90 -4.55
C TYR A 254 14.53 -2.22 -4.06
N SER A 255 14.33 -3.19 -4.95
CA SER A 255 13.78 -4.51 -4.58
C SER A 255 14.76 -5.38 -3.80
N GLY A 256 16.07 -5.27 -4.03
CA GLY A 256 17.08 -6.12 -3.38
C GLY A 256 16.95 -6.18 -1.85
N PRO A 257 17.02 -5.05 -1.12
CA PRO A 257 16.88 -5.01 0.33
C PRO A 257 15.53 -5.55 0.83
N LEU A 258 14.45 -5.29 0.09
CA LEU A 258 13.11 -5.76 0.45
C LEU A 258 12.96 -7.27 0.28
N LEU A 259 13.49 -7.82 -0.80
CA LEU A 259 13.48 -9.27 -1.05
C LEU A 259 14.29 -10.01 0.01
N SER A 260 15.44 -9.47 0.43
CA SER A 260 16.24 -10.05 1.51
C SER A 260 15.51 -10.05 2.86
N ALA A 261 14.60 -9.09 3.07
CA ALA A 261 13.71 -9.04 4.24
C ALA A 261 12.46 -9.95 4.09
N GLY A 262 12.32 -10.71 3.00
CA GLY A 262 11.18 -11.58 2.74
C GLY A 262 9.93 -10.83 2.26
N ILE A 263 10.08 -9.62 1.75
CA ILE A 263 9.00 -8.79 1.24
C ILE A 263 8.88 -8.99 -0.26
N GLN A 264 7.69 -9.32 -0.71
CA GLN A 264 7.40 -9.40 -2.14
C GLN A 264 7.39 -8.00 -2.75
N THR A 265 8.05 -7.84 -3.90
CA THR A 265 8.11 -6.57 -4.61
C THR A 265 7.48 -6.67 -5.98
N LEU A 266 6.72 -5.64 -6.35
CA LEU A 266 6.04 -5.51 -7.63
C LEU A 266 6.43 -4.19 -8.28
N HIS A 267 6.70 -4.20 -9.59
CA HIS A 267 7.09 -3.00 -10.32
C HIS A 267 5.86 -2.28 -10.85
N LEU A 268 5.61 -1.07 -10.35
CA LEU A 268 4.56 -0.17 -10.82
C LEU A 268 5.18 0.88 -11.75
N LYS A 269 5.20 0.58 -13.05
CA LYS A 269 5.83 1.45 -14.05
C LYS A 269 4.85 2.47 -14.63
N ASP A 270 3.67 2.03 -14.97
CA ASP A 270 2.61 2.77 -15.64
C ASP A 270 1.22 2.13 -15.38
N GLU A 271 0.17 2.66 -15.97
CA GLU A 271 -1.19 2.11 -15.82
C GLU A 271 -1.34 0.71 -16.44
N GLU A 272 -0.65 0.41 -17.53
CA GLU A 272 -0.66 -0.92 -18.15
C GLU A 272 -0.03 -1.96 -17.24
N THR A 273 1.09 -1.60 -16.63
CA THR A 273 1.76 -2.42 -15.62
C THR A 273 0.86 -2.62 -14.40
N LEU A 274 0.12 -1.58 -13.99
CA LEU A 274 -0.85 -1.68 -12.90
C LEU A 274 -1.95 -2.68 -13.22
N ALA A 275 -2.53 -2.64 -14.42
CA ALA A 275 -3.59 -3.57 -14.84
C ALA A 275 -3.13 -5.04 -14.73
N THR A 276 -1.87 -5.31 -15.03
CA THR A 276 -1.29 -6.66 -15.04
C THR A 276 -0.47 -7.01 -13.79
N ILE A 277 -0.43 -6.12 -12.79
CA ILE A 277 0.47 -6.24 -11.64
C ILE A 277 0.28 -7.56 -10.87
N CYS A 278 -0.95 -8.05 -10.80
CA CYS A 278 -1.25 -9.33 -10.16
C CYS A 278 -0.72 -10.54 -10.95
N ARG A 279 -0.47 -10.39 -12.26
CA ARG A 279 0.12 -11.45 -13.11
C ARG A 279 1.64 -11.56 -12.93
N GLN A 280 2.32 -10.49 -12.54
CA GLN A 280 3.77 -10.51 -12.27
C GLN A 280 4.14 -11.55 -11.20
N GLN A 281 3.19 -11.96 -10.39
CA GLN A 281 3.39 -12.99 -9.37
C GLN A 281 3.39 -14.41 -9.93
N MET A 282 2.67 -14.67 -11.02
CA MET A 282 2.53 -16.01 -11.58
C MET A 282 3.78 -16.50 -12.32
N VAL A 283 4.64 -15.57 -12.76
CA VAL A 283 5.84 -15.89 -13.54
C VAL A 283 7.04 -16.29 -12.66
N ARG A 284 6.98 -16.03 -11.34
CA ARG A 284 8.08 -16.31 -10.38
C ARG A 284 7.78 -17.47 -9.41
N ALA A 285 6.68 -18.18 -9.58
CA ALA A 285 6.34 -19.40 -8.85
C ALA A 285 6.63 -20.63 -9.70
#